data_bdc0ca57a1b732740a9c11a49d1bb66c
#
_entry.id   bdc0ca57a1b732740a9c11a49d1bb66c
#
_cell.length_a   1.000
_cell.length_b   1.000
_cell.length_c   1.000
_cell.angle_alpha   90.00
_cell.angle_beta   90.00
_cell.angle_gamma   90.00
#
_symmetry.space_group_name_H-M   'P 1'
#
loop_
_entity.id
_entity.type
_entity.pdbx_description
1 polymer ?
#
loop_
_entity_poly.entity_id
_entity_poly.type
_entity_poly.pdbx_seq_one_letter_code
_entity_poly.pdbx_strand_id
1 'polypeptide(L)'
;MKIIVVGGGKVGTALCRSLVAENHDVILIEQDEAVVNHITKRYDIIGIVGNGANFKILEQADVADCDIFVALTEQDEVNMVSAVLAKKMGAKETVVRVRNPEYSNSYFKEKNILGFSLVVNPELLAARYIANSIDFPNALSVEH
;
A
#
# COMPACT_ATOMS: atom_id res chain seq x y z
N MET A 1 -4.48 -11.20 -7.78
CA MET A 1 -3.16 -10.94 -7.18
C MET A 1 -3.28 -10.85 -5.67
N LYS A 2 -2.21 -11.10 -4.98
CA LYS A 2 -2.14 -10.91 -3.53
C LYS A 2 -1.63 -9.50 -3.25
N ILE A 3 -2.43 -8.69 -2.58
CA ILE A 3 -2.15 -7.28 -2.35
C ILE A 3 -2.24 -6.99 -0.85
N ILE A 4 -1.22 -6.34 -0.33
CA ILE A 4 -1.19 -5.89 1.05
C ILE A 4 -1.37 -4.38 1.06
N VAL A 5 -2.35 -3.90 1.83
CA VAL A 5 -2.60 -2.47 2.02
C VAL A 5 -2.30 -2.12 3.47
N VAL A 6 -1.46 -1.13 3.69
CA VAL A 6 -1.16 -0.59 5.02
C VAL A 6 -1.88 0.74 5.18
N GLY A 7 -2.76 0.82 6.17
CA GLY A 7 -3.55 2.01 6.43
C GLY A 7 -5.01 1.85 6.04
N GLY A 8 -5.90 1.91 7.02
CA GLY A 8 -7.34 1.73 6.85
C GLY A 8 -8.13 3.03 6.92
N GLY A 9 -7.53 4.18 6.58
CA GLY A 9 -8.24 5.44 6.48
C GLY A 9 -9.12 5.50 5.23
N LYS A 10 -9.57 6.69 4.85
CA LYS A 10 -10.48 6.85 3.70
C LYS A 10 -9.92 6.24 2.42
N VAL A 11 -8.69 6.58 2.09
CA VAL A 11 -8.06 6.11 0.85
C VAL A 11 -7.83 4.61 0.91
N GLY A 12 -7.27 4.11 2.01
CA GLY A 12 -7.00 2.69 2.17
C GLY A 12 -8.27 1.84 2.13
N THR A 13 -9.33 2.30 2.79
CA THR A 13 -10.63 1.61 2.78
C THR A 13 -11.23 1.58 1.38
N ALA A 14 -11.19 2.72 0.68
CA ALA A 14 -11.70 2.80 -0.68
C ALA A 14 -10.92 1.89 -1.64
N LEU A 15 -9.60 1.85 -1.47
CA LEU A 15 -8.75 0.96 -2.27
C LEU A 15 -9.08 -0.51 -1.99
N CYS A 16 -9.18 -0.89 -0.72
CA CYS A 16 -9.53 -2.27 -0.35
C CYS A 16 -10.85 -2.70 -0.98
N ARG A 17 -11.85 -1.83 -0.91
CA ARG A 17 -13.15 -2.11 -1.51
C ARG A 17 -13.05 -2.34 -3.02
N SER A 18 -12.29 -1.48 -3.71
CA SER A 18 -12.10 -1.61 -5.16
C SER A 18 -11.37 -2.90 -5.53
N LEU A 19 -10.34 -3.25 -4.77
CA LEU A 19 -9.54 -4.45 -5.03
C LEU A 19 -10.34 -5.73 -4.81
N VAL A 20 -11.14 -5.78 -3.77
CA VAL A 20 -12.01 -6.93 -3.50
C VAL A 20 -13.06 -7.08 -4.60
N ALA A 21 -13.62 -5.98 -5.06
CA ALA A 21 -14.60 -6.00 -6.14
C ALA A 21 -14.01 -6.59 -7.44
N GLU A 22 -12.69 -6.48 -7.61
CA GLU A 22 -11.99 -7.06 -8.77
C GLU A 22 -11.36 -8.42 -8.47
N ASN A 23 -11.78 -9.06 -7.38
CA ASN A 23 -11.39 -10.42 -7.02
C ASN A 23 -9.91 -10.59 -6.65
N HIS A 24 -9.28 -9.55 -6.13
CA HIS A 24 -7.92 -9.68 -5.58
C HIS A 24 -7.97 -10.20 -4.15
N ASP A 25 -6.91 -10.90 -3.74
CA ASP A 25 -6.71 -11.31 -2.36
C ASP A 25 -6.09 -10.15 -1.59
N VAL A 26 -6.82 -9.58 -0.66
CA VAL A 26 -6.41 -8.38 0.05
C VAL A 26 -6.14 -8.66 1.51
N ILE A 27 -5.00 -8.18 1.99
CA ILE A 27 -4.67 -8.15 3.42
C ILE A 27 -4.53 -6.69 3.81
N LEU A 28 -5.24 -6.29 4.87
CA LEU A 28 -5.14 -4.95 5.43
C LEU A 28 -4.33 -4.99 6.72
N ILE A 29 -3.29 -4.16 6.80
CA ILE A 29 -2.54 -3.92 8.04
C ILE A 29 -2.94 -2.53 8.54
N GLU A 30 -3.46 -2.46 9.75
CA GLU A 30 -3.95 -1.21 10.34
C GLU A 30 -3.76 -1.27 11.85
N GLN A 31 -3.31 -0.16 12.44
CA GLN A 31 -3.03 -0.12 13.89
C GLN A 31 -4.28 -0.08 14.74
N ASP A 32 -5.35 0.53 14.23
CA ASP A 32 -6.60 0.67 14.97
C ASP A 32 -7.45 -0.57 14.79
N GLU A 33 -7.60 -1.32 15.89
CA GLU A 33 -8.37 -2.56 15.88
C GLU A 33 -9.82 -2.33 15.47
N ALA A 34 -10.43 -1.21 15.87
CA ALA A 34 -11.80 -0.90 15.50
C ALA A 34 -11.95 -0.72 14.00
N VAL A 35 -10.96 -0.11 13.36
CA VAL A 35 -10.94 0.05 11.90
C VAL A 35 -10.81 -1.31 11.21
N VAL A 36 -9.91 -2.15 11.69
CA VAL A 36 -9.73 -3.50 11.14
C VAL A 36 -11.05 -4.28 11.24
N ASN A 37 -11.68 -4.27 12.41
CA ASN A 37 -12.94 -4.99 12.62
C ASN A 37 -14.05 -4.47 11.72
N HIS A 38 -14.14 -3.16 11.55
CA HIS A 38 -15.16 -2.55 10.70
C HIS A 38 -15.02 -2.99 9.24
N ILE A 39 -13.80 -3.01 8.74
CA ILE A 39 -13.53 -3.35 7.34
C ILE A 39 -13.69 -4.86 7.10
N THR A 40 -13.18 -5.69 8.00
CA THR A 40 -13.23 -7.15 7.82
C THR A 40 -14.63 -7.71 7.96
N LYS A 41 -15.53 -7.01 8.65
CA LYS A 41 -16.94 -7.41 8.71
C LYS A 41 -17.70 -7.11 7.43
N ARG A 42 -17.24 -6.13 6.66
CA ARG A 42 -17.96 -5.67 5.45
C ARG A 42 -17.41 -6.27 4.18
N TYR A 43 -16.13 -6.60 4.15
CA TYR A 43 -15.45 -7.07 2.95
C TYR A 43 -14.69 -8.35 3.24
N ASP A 44 -14.50 -9.16 2.22
CA ASP A 44 -13.72 -10.40 2.32
C ASP A 44 -12.22 -10.05 2.28
N ILE A 45 -11.73 -9.57 3.41
CA ILE A 45 -10.37 -9.08 3.59
C ILE A 45 -9.80 -9.70 4.87
N ILE A 46 -8.56 -10.12 4.83
CA ILE A 46 -7.83 -10.52 6.03
C ILE A 46 -7.28 -9.26 6.68
N GLY A 47 -7.58 -9.07 7.96
CA GLY A 47 -7.10 -7.92 8.72
C GLY A 47 -6.02 -8.31 9.72
N ILE A 48 -4.99 -7.49 9.80
CA ILE A 48 -3.93 -7.64 10.80
C ILE A 48 -3.80 -6.31 11.54
N VAL A 49 -3.93 -6.37 12.86
CA VAL A 49 -3.75 -5.19 13.71
C VAL A 49 -2.26 -5.01 13.98
N GLY A 50 -1.70 -3.90 13.55
CA GLY A 50 -0.29 -3.63 13.79
C GLY A 50 0.26 -2.49 12.95
N ASN A 51 1.54 -2.23 13.16
CA ASN A 51 2.29 -1.21 12.42
C ASN A 51 2.93 -1.85 11.19
N GLY A 52 2.65 -1.31 10.01
CA GLY A 52 3.20 -1.81 8.75
C GLY A 52 4.73 -1.68 8.62
N ALA A 53 5.36 -0.87 9.47
CA ALA A 53 6.82 -0.78 9.50
C ALA A 53 7.46 -1.81 10.44
N ASN A 54 6.66 -2.68 11.04
CA ASN A 54 7.15 -3.72 11.94
C ASN A 54 7.44 -5.00 11.16
N PHE A 55 8.66 -5.50 11.27
CA PHE A 55 9.11 -6.69 10.54
C PHE A 55 8.21 -7.91 10.80
N LYS A 56 7.84 -8.15 12.06
CA LYS A 56 7.02 -9.31 12.41
C LYS A 56 5.61 -9.22 11.85
N ILE A 57 5.05 -8.02 11.80
CA ILE A 57 3.74 -7.79 11.19
C ILE A 57 3.80 -8.07 9.70
N LEU A 58 4.84 -7.60 9.03
CA LEU A 58 5.03 -7.87 7.60
C LEU A 58 5.23 -9.36 7.32
N GLU A 59 5.96 -10.04 8.19
CA GLU A 59 6.15 -11.48 8.10
C GLU A 59 4.82 -12.22 8.28
N GLN A 60 4.03 -11.81 9.28
CA GLN A 60 2.70 -12.37 9.54
C GLN A 60 1.77 -12.18 8.34
N ALA A 61 1.89 -11.07 7.64
CA ALA A 61 1.11 -10.78 6.44
C ALA A 61 1.62 -11.56 5.22
N ASP A 62 2.69 -12.31 5.36
CA ASP A 62 3.29 -13.07 4.27
C ASP A 62 3.71 -12.16 3.10
N VAL A 63 4.39 -11.08 3.44
CA VAL A 63 4.81 -10.07 2.46
C VAL A 63 5.75 -10.63 1.40
N ALA A 64 6.48 -11.69 1.72
CA ALA A 64 7.40 -12.33 0.77
C ALA A 64 6.68 -12.89 -0.46
N ASP A 65 5.40 -13.19 -0.33
CA ASP A 65 4.57 -13.75 -1.40
C ASP A 65 3.62 -12.71 -2.00
N CYS A 66 3.87 -11.45 -1.71
CA CYS A 66 2.98 -10.35 -2.09
C CYS A 66 3.32 -9.84 -3.50
N ASP A 67 2.29 -9.67 -4.32
CA ASP A 67 2.46 -9.09 -5.64
C ASP A 67 2.60 -7.57 -5.57
N ILE A 68 1.77 -6.91 -4.78
CA ILE A 68 1.80 -5.45 -4.62
C ILE A 68 1.61 -5.09 -3.16
N PHE A 69 2.51 -4.26 -2.66
CA PHE A 69 2.45 -3.70 -1.31
C PHE A 69 2.14 -2.21 -1.41
N VAL A 70 1.07 -1.77 -0.78
CA VAL A 70 0.59 -0.38 -0.87
C VAL A 70 0.57 0.24 0.52
N ALA A 71 1.41 1.24 0.75
CA ALA A 71 1.51 1.92 2.04
C ALA A 71 0.81 3.29 1.96
N LEU A 72 -0.31 3.42 2.66
CA LEU A 72 -1.22 4.55 2.57
C LEU A 72 -1.57 5.16 3.93
N THR A 73 -0.70 5.05 4.93
CA THR A 73 -0.93 5.72 6.20
C THR A 73 -0.78 7.23 6.06
N GLU A 74 -1.13 7.98 7.09
CA GLU A 74 -0.95 9.43 7.09
C GLU A 74 0.50 9.86 7.33
N GLN A 75 1.38 8.93 7.66
CA GLN A 75 2.78 9.21 7.97
C GLN A 75 3.70 8.77 6.83
N ASP A 76 4.27 9.73 6.13
CA ASP A 76 5.17 9.44 5.00
C ASP A 76 6.30 8.50 5.38
N GLU A 77 6.91 8.73 6.56
CA GLU A 77 8.04 7.93 7.02
C GLU A 77 7.66 6.46 7.24
N VAL A 78 6.49 6.22 7.81
CA VAL A 78 5.98 4.84 7.98
C VAL A 78 5.75 4.20 6.62
N ASN A 79 5.16 4.95 5.68
CA ASN A 79 4.90 4.44 4.35
C ASN A 79 6.19 4.05 3.64
N MET A 80 7.20 4.91 3.71
CA MET A 80 8.48 4.65 3.07
C MET A 80 9.22 3.48 3.72
N VAL A 81 9.30 3.46 5.05
CA VAL A 81 9.99 2.39 5.77
C VAL A 81 9.32 1.06 5.53
N SER A 82 8.00 0.99 5.63
CA SER A 82 7.27 -0.26 5.42
C SER A 82 7.47 -0.79 4.00
N ALA A 83 7.44 0.09 3.01
CA ALA A 83 7.62 -0.31 1.61
C ALA A 83 9.05 -0.79 1.32
N VAL A 84 10.06 -0.12 1.89
CA VAL A 84 11.44 -0.57 1.74
C VAL A 84 11.63 -1.95 2.36
N LEU A 85 11.11 -2.17 3.58
CA LEU A 85 11.15 -3.47 4.22
C LEU A 85 10.42 -4.53 3.40
N ALA A 86 9.21 -4.21 2.94
CA ALA A 86 8.40 -5.14 2.15
C ALA A 86 9.15 -5.58 0.89
N LYS A 87 9.76 -4.64 0.19
CA LYS A 87 10.52 -4.94 -1.03
C LYS A 87 11.69 -5.87 -0.73
N LYS A 88 12.44 -5.58 0.34
CA LYS A 88 13.57 -6.42 0.73
C LYS A 88 13.14 -7.81 1.20
N MET A 89 11.94 -7.94 1.73
CA MET A 89 11.36 -9.21 2.16
C MET A 89 10.75 -10.03 1.03
N GLY A 90 10.58 -9.44 -0.16
CA GLY A 90 10.14 -10.17 -1.33
C GLY A 90 8.91 -9.65 -2.06
N ALA A 91 8.29 -8.56 -1.60
CA ALA A 91 7.18 -7.93 -2.34
C ALA A 91 7.66 -7.57 -3.75
N LYS A 92 6.86 -7.89 -4.75
CA LYS A 92 7.26 -7.65 -6.14
C LYS A 92 7.21 -6.19 -6.51
N GLU A 93 6.14 -5.52 -6.15
CA GLU A 93 5.93 -4.10 -6.44
C GLU A 93 5.54 -3.36 -5.17
N THR A 94 5.91 -2.08 -5.10
CA THR A 94 5.58 -1.22 -3.96
C THR A 94 4.97 0.09 -4.44
N VAL A 95 3.89 0.48 -3.77
CA VAL A 95 3.20 1.76 -3.99
C VAL A 95 3.20 2.51 -2.67
N VAL A 96 3.63 3.76 -2.69
CA VAL A 96 3.88 4.52 -1.47
C VAL A 96 3.21 5.89 -1.55
N ARG A 97 2.44 6.21 -0.52
CA ARG A 97 1.91 7.56 -0.35
C ARG A 97 2.98 8.45 0.25
N VAL A 98 3.28 9.56 -0.42
CA VAL A 98 4.21 10.58 0.07
C VAL A 98 3.59 11.93 -0.17
N ARG A 99 3.35 12.68 0.91
CA ARG A 99 2.72 13.99 0.87
C ARG A 99 3.72 15.12 0.95
N ASN A 100 4.82 14.91 1.66
CA ASN A 100 5.82 15.94 1.88
C ASN A 100 6.58 16.23 0.58
N PRO A 101 6.52 17.47 0.06
CA PRO A 101 7.21 17.81 -1.20
C PRO A 101 8.71 17.57 -1.14
N GLU A 102 9.32 17.67 0.04
CA GLU A 102 10.76 17.43 0.18
C GLU A 102 11.12 15.99 -0.19
N TYR A 103 10.23 15.04 0.08
CA TYR A 103 10.46 13.65 -0.27
C TYR A 103 10.09 13.36 -1.72
N SER A 104 9.07 14.03 -2.26
CA SER A 104 8.52 13.67 -3.56
C SER A 104 9.20 14.36 -4.75
N ASN A 105 10.02 15.38 -4.51
CA ASN A 105 10.50 16.23 -5.61
C ASN A 105 11.72 15.72 -6.36
N SER A 106 12.72 15.17 -5.73
CA SER A 106 13.96 14.83 -6.43
C SER A 106 14.34 13.38 -6.38
N TYR A 107 14.40 12.81 -5.17
CA TYR A 107 14.94 11.45 -5.03
C TYR A 107 13.97 10.37 -5.46
N PHE A 108 12.68 10.61 -5.28
CA PHE A 108 11.68 9.56 -5.53
C PHE A 108 11.17 9.58 -6.96
N LYS A 109 11.05 10.77 -7.55
CA LYS A 109 10.54 10.88 -8.92
C LYS A 109 11.63 10.71 -9.96
N GLU A 110 12.76 11.41 -9.78
CA GLU A 110 13.81 11.43 -10.80
C GLU A 110 14.77 10.25 -10.69
N LYS A 111 15.17 9.90 -9.46
CA LYS A 111 16.22 8.92 -9.24
C LYS A 111 15.71 7.60 -8.70
N ASN A 112 14.52 7.60 -8.14
CA ASN A 112 13.90 6.39 -7.56
C ASN A 112 14.86 5.62 -6.65
N ILE A 113 15.54 6.34 -5.78
CA ILE A 113 16.61 5.79 -4.94
C ILE A 113 16.12 4.63 -4.07
N LEU A 114 14.89 4.71 -3.56
CA LEU A 114 14.35 3.69 -2.68
C LEU A 114 13.63 2.57 -3.42
N GLY A 115 13.59 2.63 -4.74
CA GLY A 115 13.07 1.56 -5.57
C GLY A 115 11.57 1.35 -5.52
N PHE A 116 10.79 2.39 -5.21
CA PHE A 116 9.33 2.29 -5.23
C PHE A 116 8.82 2.20 -6.67
N SER A 117 7.81 1.36 -6.88
CA SER A 117 7.19 1.23 -8.20
C SER A 117 6.34 2.44 -8.54
N LEU A 118 5.67 3.02 -7.54
CA LEU A 118 4.83 4.19 -7.72
C LEU A 118 4.81 5.00 -6.44
N VAL A 119 4.96 6.33 -6.58
CA VAL A 119 4.82 7.27 -5.47
C VAL A 119 3.61 8.13 -5.75
N VAL A 120 2.65 8.16 -4.82
CA VAL A 120 1.39 8.88 -4.99
C VAL A 120 1.20 9.90 -3.90
N ASN A 121 0.53 10.99 -4.24
CA ASN A 121 0.02 11.96 -3.28
C ASN A 121 -1.50 11.96 -3.39
N PRO A 122 -2.19 11.16 -2.56
CA PRO A 122 -3.62 10.92 -2.73
C PRO A 122 -4.46 12.05 -2.16
N GLU A 123 -4.60 13.10 -2.88
CA GLU A 123 -5.53 14.16 -2.49
C GLU A 123 -6.95 13.80 -2.91
N LEU A 124 -7.21 13.49 -4.12
CA LEU A 124 -8.57 13.30 -4.62
C LEU A 124 -8.81 11.87 -5.10
N LEU A 125 -8.94 11.63 -6.34
CA LEU A 125 -9.36 10.37 -6.94
C LEU A 125 -8.34 9.23 -6.78
N ALA A 126 -7.51 9.30 -5.76
CA ALA A 126 -6.34 8.46 -5.61
C ALA A 126 -6.64 6.97 -5.52
N ALA A 127 -7.68 6.58 -4.77
CA ALA A 127 -8.00 5.16 -4.63
C ALA A 127 -8.29 4.53 -5.99
N ARG A 128 -9.06 5.24 -6.81
CA ARG A 128 -9.39 4.77 -8.16
C ARG A 128 -8.17 4.71 -9.05
N TYR A 129 -7.34 5.74 -8.99
CA TYR A 129 -6.09 5.78 -9.76
C TYR A 129 -5.17 4.63 -9.39
N ILE A 130 -4.99 4.38 -8.09
CA ILE A 130 -4.14 3.30 -7.60
C ILE A 130 -4.71 1.94 -8.02
N ALA A 131 -6.02 1.75 -7.89
CA ALA A 131 -6.67 0.51 -8.30
C ALA A 131 -6.49 0.24 -9.79
N ASN A 132 -6.66 1.26 -10.62
CA ASN A 132 -6.45 1.12 -12.06
C ASN A 132 -5.00 0.79 -12.41
N SER A 133 -4.05 1.38 -11.69
CA SER A 133 -2.62 1.10 -11.89
C SER A 133 -2.25 -0.33 -11.50
N ILE A 134 -2.91 -0.87 -10.50
CA ILE A 134 -2.69 -2.25 -10.05
C ILE A 134 -3.22 -3.25 -11.07
N ASP A 135 -4.38 -2.96 -11.69
CA ASP A 135 -4.97 -3.85 -12.70
C ASP A 135 -4.06 -4.01 -13.92
N PHE A 136 -3.21 -3.04 -14.16
CA PHE A 136 -2.27 -3.05 -15.27
C PHE A 136 -0.86 -2.87 -14.70
N PRO A 137 -0.25 -3.92 -14.11
CA PRO A 137 1.03 -3.80 -13.41
C PRO A 137 2.14 -3.11 -14.21
N ASN A 138 2.14 -3.25 -15.52
CA ASN A 138 3.13 -2.59 -16.36
C ASN A 138 3.01 -1.06 -16.32
N ALA A 139 1.84 -0.54 -16.00
CA ALA A 139 1.60 0.90 -15.89
C ALA A 139 2.23 1.48 -14.62
N LEU A 140 2.59 0.66 -13.63
CA LEU A 140 3.24 1.14 -12.42
C LEU A 140 4.60 1.76 -12.70
N SER A 141 5.25 1.36 -13.78
CA SER A 141 6.54 1.93 -14.18
C SER A 141 6.42 3.14 -15.09
N VAL A 142 5.19 3.52 -15.46
CA VAL A 142 4.92 4.66 -16.34
C VAL A 142 4.55 5.87 -15.49
N GLU A 143 5.28 6.96 -15.64
CA GLU A 143 4.96 8.20 -14.95
C GLU A 143 3.93 9.02 -15.71
N HIS A 144 3.03 9.59 -14.94
CA HIS A 144 1.99 10.45 -15.49
C HIS A 144 2.01 11.83 -14.85
#